data_304986939531f3c0c994b559a341186f
#
_entry.id   304986939531f3c0c994b559a341186f
#
_cell.length_a   1.000
_cell.length_b   1.000
_cell.length_c   1.000
_cell.angle_alpha   90.00
_cell.angle_beta   90.00
_cell.angle_gamma   90.00
#
_symmetry.space_group_name_H-M   'P 1'
#
loop_
_entity.id
_entity.type
_entity.pdbx_description
1 polymer ?
#
loop_
_entity_poly.entity_id
_entity_poly.type
_entity_poly.pdbx_seq_one_letter_code
_entity_poly.pdbx_strand_id
1 'polypeptide(L)'
;MKNPYLIAEIGINHNGDINVAKKLIKNAKDCGFNSVKFQKRTIEAVYDEKTLNTSRESPWGKTTRDQKLGLEFEKLQYDEIDNYCKEVDIEWFGSAWDIKSLEFLDNYNLKFNKIASAMIVDQEFLNEVAKKNRHTFISTGMSTKEDIDNAVSIFKKNNCSFELMHCVSTYPMKVEDANLLTINELKKEYNCNVGYSGHENGVVVSLAAIMLGITSLERHITLDRTM
;
A
#
# COMPACT_ATOMS: atom_id res chain seq x y z
N MET A 1 -0.52 18.18 18.60
CA MET A 1 -0.92 17.11 17.64
C MET A 1 0.08 15.97 17.76
N LYS A 2 -0.36 14.72 17.71
CA LYS A 2 0.57 13.59 17.59
C LYS A 2 1.08 13.54 16.14
N ASN A 3 2.35 13.22 15.95
CA ASN A 3 2.90 12.98 14.62
C ASN A 3 2.20 11.76 13.99
N PRO A 4 1.80 11.81 12.72
CA PRO A 4 1.25 10.64 12.03
C PRO A 4 2.33 9.56 11.85
N TYR A 5 1.90 8.31 11.73
CA TYR A 5 2.78 7.21 11.32
C TYR A 5 3.10 7.35 9.83
N LEU A 6 4.38 7.50 9.47
CA LEU A 6 4.82 7.76 8.11
C LEU A 6 5.16 6.46 7.37
N ILE A 7 4.51 6.22 6.23
CA ILE A 7 4.67 5.03 5.39
C ILE A 7 5.26 5.46 4.05
N ALA A 8 6.47 4.99 3.74
CA ALA A 8 7.08 5.18 2.42
C ALA A 8 6.64 4.04 1.50
N GLU A 9 5.77 4.33 0.54
CA GLU A 9 5.36 3.37 -0.48
C GLU A 9 6.45 3.23 -1.55
N ILE A 10 7.20 2.16 -1.47
CA ILE A 10 8.18 1.78 -2.51
C ILE A 10 7.43 1.23 -3.72
N GLY A 11 6.37 0.45 -3.47
CA GLY A 11 5.53 -0.11 -4.52
C GLY A 11 6.35 -0.92 -5.52
N ILE A 12 6.40 -0.43 -6.75
CA ILE A 12 7.21 -1.00 -7.84
C ILE A 12 8.41 -0.11 -8.23
N ASN A 13 8.68 0.97 -7.50
CA ASN A 13 9.75 1.92 -7.84
C ASN A 13 11.16 1.35 -7.68
N HIS A 14 11.28 0.13 -7.17
CA HIS A 14 12.53 -0.63 -7.17
C HIS A 14 12.91 -1.18 -8.56
N ASN A 15 12.00 -1.12 -9.55
CA ASN A 15 12.24 -1.57 -10.93
C ASN A 15 12.83 -3.00 -11.04
N GLY A 16 12.40 -3.93 -10.18
CA GLY A 16 12.91 -5.31 -10.15
C GLY A 16 14.35 -5.46 -9.66
N ASP A 17 14.99 -4.39 -9.16
CA ASP A 17 16.36 -4.40 -8.66
C ASP A 17 16.38 -4.29 -7.13
N ILE A 18 16.92 -5.32 -6.48
CA ILE A 18 17.04 -5.38 -5.02
C ILE A 18 17.98 -4.30 -4.46
N ASN A 19 19.00 -3.87 -5.20
CA ASN A 19 19.90 -2.80 -4.77
C ASN A 19 19.19 -1.44 -4.80
N VAL A 20 18.31 -1.22 -5.77
CA VAL A 20 17.43 -0.04 -5.80
C VAL A 20 16.46 -0.07 -4.63
N ALA A 21 15.86 -1.23 -4.33
CA ALA A 21 14.99 -1.39 -3.17
C ALA A 21 15.71 -1.06 -1.86
N LYS A 22 16.93 -1.57 -1.65
CA LYS A 22 17.76 -1.25 -0.47
C LYS A 22 18.08 0.24 -0.36
N LYS A 23 18.39 0.91 -1.47
CA LYS A 23 18.60 2.37 -1.48
C LYS A 23 17.32 3.13 -1.08
N LEU A 24 16.15 2.70 -1.58
CA LEU A 24 14.86 3.29 -1.22
C LEU A 24 14.56 3.09 0.27
N ILE A 25 14.81 1.89 0.83
CA ILE A 25 14.67 1.60 2.26
C ILE A 25 15.55 2.53 3.09
N LYS A 26 16.84 2.62 2.73
CA LYS A 26 17.80 3.49 3.45
C LYS A 26 17.37 4.95 3.42
N ASN A 27 16.99 5.45 2.25
CA ASN A 27 16.54 6.84 2.11
C ASN A 27 15.25 7.10 2.90
N ALA A 28 14.31 6.16 2.92
CA ALA A 28 13.11 6.26 3.74
C ALA A 28 13.47 6.39 5.24
N LYS A 29 14.39 5.55 5.73
CA LYS A 29 14.89 5.65 7.12
C LYS A 29 15.53 7.00 7.39
N ASP A 30 16.41 7.46 6.52
CA ASP A 30 17.13 8.72 6.68
C ASP A 30 16.18 9.95 6.63
N CYS A 31 15.08 9.84 5.89
CA CYS A 31 14.01 10.84 5.84
C CYS A 31 13.02 10.76 7.03
N GLY A 32 13.21 9.83 7.96
CA GLY A 32 12.40 9.72 9.17
C GLY A 32 11.07 8.99 8.98
N PHE A 33 10.90 8.19 7.94
CA PHE A 33 9.74 7.32 7.80
C PHE A 33 9.76 6.21 8.87
N ASN A 34 8.59 5.82 9.34
CA ASN A 34 8.43 4.75 10.32
C ASN A 34 8.49 3.37 9.65
N SER A 35 8.01 3.28 8.42
CA SER A 35 8.02 2.02 7.67
C SER A 35 8.15 2.25 6.17
N VAL A 36 8.56 1.19 5.47
CA VAL A 36 8.46 1.08 4.02
C VAL A 36 7.40 0.05 3.64
N LYS A 37 6.75 0.27 2.50
CA LYS A 37 5.73 -0.65 2.00
C LYS A 37 6.05 -1.12 0.59
N PHE A 38 5.87 -2.43 0.38
CA PHE A 38 5.98 -3.11 -0.90
C PHE A 38 4.60 -3.59 -1.37
N GLN A 39 4.55 -4.14 -2.57
CA GLN A 39 3.38 -4.78 -3.12
C GLN A 39 3.75 -6.21 -3.51
N LYS A 40 2.89 -7.17 -3.22
CA LYS A 40 3.07 -8.56 -3.63
C LYS A 40 1.87 -9.04 -4.42
N ARG A 41 2.13 -9.61 -5.60
CA ARG A 41 1.13 -10.18 -6.49
C ARG A 41 1.54 -11.57 -6.94
N THR A 42 0.57 -12.45 -7.06
CA THR A 42 0.69 -13.63 -7.90
C THR A 42 0.11 -13.25 -9.26
N ILE A 43 0.96 -13.05 -10.25
CA ILE A 43 0.59 -12.40 -11.51
C ILE A 43 -0.62 -13.05 -12.18
N GLU A 44 -0.65 -14.39 -12.24
CA GLU A 44 -1.72 -15.18 -12.84
C GLU A 44 -3.02 -15.19 -12.01
N ALA A 45 -2.96 -14.81 -10.73
CA ALA A 45 -4.14 -14.68 -9.88
C ALA A 45 -4.78 -13.29 -9.98
N VAL A 46 -3.97 -12.26 -10.23
CA VAL A 46 -4.41 -10.86 -10.25
C VAL A 46 -4.86 -10.41 -11.65
N TYR A 47 -4.25 -10.95 -12.71
CA TYR A 47 -4.50 -10.50 -14.07
C TYR A 47 -5.01 -11.64 -14.95
N ASP A 48 -6.00 -11.36 -15.78
CA ASP A 48 -6.50 -12.32 -16.77
C ASP A 48 -5.50 -12.49 -17.96
N GLU A 49 -5.62 -13.61 -18.65
CA GLU A 49 -4.76 -13.95 -19.81
C GLU A 49 -4.80 -12.90 -20.91
N LYS A 50 -5.95 -12.27 -21.15
CA LYS A 50 -6.11 -11.24 -22.17
C LYS A 50 -5.25 -10.01 -21.81
N THR A 51 -5.31 -9.57 -20.57
CA THR A 51 -4.50 -8.46 -20.06
C THR A 51 -3.03 -8.80 -20.09
N LEU A 52 -2.63 -10.00 -19.64
CA LEU A 52 -1.24 -10.42 -19.60
C LEU A 52 -0.59 -10.50 -20.99
N ASN A 53 -1.38 -10.86 -22.00
CA ASN A 53 -0.90 -10.99 -23.39
C ASN A 53 -0.98 -9.67 -24.20
N THR A 54 -1.41 -8.56 -23.60
CA THR A 54 -1.38 -7.26 -24.28
C THR A 54 0.06 -6.82 -24.54
N SER A 55 0.28 -6.25 -25.74
CA SER A 55 1.58 -5.71 -26.11
C SER A 55 1.97 -4.56 -25.20
N ARG A 56 3.16 -4.65 -24.60
CA ARG A 56 3.75 -3.63 -23.75
C ARG A 56 5.27 -3.74 -23.79
N GLU A 57 5.91 -2.77 -24.39
CA GLU A 57 7.38 -2.72 -24.36
C GLU A 57 7.88 -2.38 -22.95
N SER A 58 8.86 -3.13 -22.49
CA SER A 58 9.51 -2.96 -21.20
C SER A 58 10.93 -3.52 -21.24
N PRO A 59 11.79 -3.22 -20.25
CA PRO A 59 13.12 -3.82 -20.15
C PRO A 59 13.11 -5.35 -20.05
N TRP A 60 11.99 -5.95 -19.65
CA TRP A 60 11.86 -7.40 -19.45
C TRP A 60 11.22 -8.15 -20.62
N GLY A 61 10.66 -7.44 -21.61
CA GLY A 61 10.03 -8.04 -22.76
C GLY A 61 8.95 -7.18 -23.40
N LYS A 62 8.09 -7.81 -24.22
CA LYS A 62 7.13 -7.09 -25.08
C LYS A 62 5.67 -7.28 -24.67
N THR A 63 5.41 -7.94 -23.56
CA THR A 63 4.05 -8.18 -23.05
C THR A 63 3.86 -7.57 -21.66
N THR A 64 2.60 -7.37 -21.27
CA THR A 64 2.28 -6.98 -19.91
C THR A 64 2.77 -8.02 -18.90
N ARG A 65 2.70 -9.32 -19.25
CA ARG A 65 3.24 -10.42 -18.43
C ARG A 65 4.72 -10.23 -18.14
N ASP A 66 5.52 -10.00 -19.18
CA ASP A 66 6.97 -9.82 -19.02
C ASP A 66 7.28 -8.67 -18.06
N GLN A 67 6.59 -7.55 -18.21
CA GLN A 67 6.76 -6.40 -17.33
C GLN A 67 6.35 -6.72 -15.89
N LYS A 68 5.21 -7.38 -15.70
CA LYS A 68 4.72 -7.68 -14.34
C LYS A 68 5.65 -8.66 -13.63
N LEU A 69 6.10 -9.72 -14.31
CA LEU A 69 7.07 -10.67 -13.76
C LEU A 69 8.42 -10.02 -13.47
N GLY A 70 8.90 -9.13 -14.35
CA GLY A 70 10.17 -8.42 -14.14
C GLY A 70 10.15 -7.43 -12.97
N LEU A 71 8.97 -6.92 -12.61
CA LEU A 71 8.78 -6.02 -11.46
C LEU A 71 8.51 -6.77 -10.15
N GLU A 72 8.10 -8.04 -10.18
CA GLU A 72 7.74 -8.78 -8.98
C GLU A 72 8.99 -9.36 -8.31
N PHE A 73 9.06 -9.23 -7.00
CA PHE A 73 10.08 -9.89 -6.19
C PHE A 73 9.60 -11.24 -5.69
N GLU A 74 10.53 -12.19 -5.63
CA GLU A 74 10.33 -13.53 -5.10
C GLU A 74 10.96 -13.68 -3.70
N LYS A 75 10.93 -14.89 -3.17
CA LYS A 75 11.33 -15.16 -1.79
C LYS A 75 12.73 -14.67 -1.46
N LEU A 76 13.71 -14.86 -2.34
CA LEU A 76 15.10 -14.46 -2.08
C LEU A 76 15.23 -12.95 -1.87
N GLN A 77 14.57 -12.15 -2.70
CA GLN A 77 14.61 -10.69 -2.57
C GLN A 77 13.85 -10.22 -1.32
N TYR A 78 12.72 -10.86 -0.98
CA TYR A 78 12.00 -10.53 0.25
C TYR A 78 12.78 -10.93 1.51
N ASP A 79 13.53 -12.04 1.49
CA ASP A 79 14.45 -12.41 2.58
C ASP A 79 15.55 -11.34 2.76
N GLU A 80 16.07 -10.80 1.65
CA GLU A 80 17.04 -9.70 1.68
C GLU A 80 16.43 -8.39 2.20
N ILE A 81 15.18 -8.07 1.80
CA ILE A 81 14.44 -6.91 2.29
C ILE A 81 14.23 -7.02 3.80
N ASP A 82 13.77 -8.17 4.28
CA ASP A 82 13.50 -8.41 5.69
C ASP A 82 14.78 -8.24 6.54
N ASN A 83 15.89 -8.84 6.09
CA ASN A 83 17.17 -8.72 6.76
C ASN A 83 17.68 -7.27 6.75
N TYR A 84 17.60 -6.60 5.61
CA TYR A 84 18.09 -5.22 5.48
C TYR A 84 17.24 -4.22 6.28
N CYS A 85 15.93 -4.39 6.31
CA CYS A 85 15.06 -3.56 7.15
C CYS A 85 15.38 -3.71 8.64
N LYS A 86 15.71 -4.93 9.10
CA LYS A 86 16.18 -5.17 10.46
C LYS A 86 17.53 -4.51 10.73
N GLU A 87 18.46 -4.59 9.78
CA GLU A 87 19.79 -3.96 9.88
C GLU A 87 19.69 -2.44 10.04
N VAL A 88 18.87 -1.77 9.24
CA VAL A 88 18.72 -0.31 9.29
C VAL A 88 17.65 0.17 10.28
N ASP A 89 17.02 -0.74 11.01
CA ASP A 89 15.99 -0.48 12.02
C ASP A 89 14.81 0.32 11.46
N ILE A 90 14.16 -0.20 10.41
CA ILE A 90 12.92 0.31 9.85
C ILE A 90 11.91 -0.83 9.70
N GLU A 91 10.65 -0.57 10.05
CA GLU A 91 9.58 -1.54 9.80
C GLU A 91 9.29 -1.68 8.31
N TRP A 92 8.86 -2.87 7.88
CA TRP A 92 8.35 -3.05 6.54
C TRP A 92 7.08 -3.90 6.54
N PHE A 93 6.27 -3.75 5.51
CA PHE A 93 5.11 -4.60 5.25
C PHE A 93 4.76 -4.61 3.76
N GLY A 94 3.84 -5.48 3.39
CA GLY A 94 3.39 -5.63 2.01
C GLY A 94 1.90 -5.39 1.84
N SER A 95 1.51 -4.86 0.68
CA SER A 95 0.15 -4.89 0.20
C SER A 95 -0.02 -6.15 -0.66
N ALA A 96 -0.70 -7.17 -0.13
CA ALA A 96 -1.08 -8.34 -0.91
C ALA A 96 -2.22 -7.99 -1.87
N TRP A 97 -2.20 -8.58 -3.07
CA TRP A 97 -3.21 -8.37 -4.10
C TRP A 97 -4.01 -9.67 -4.41
N ASP A 98 -3.74 -10.72 -3.68
CA ASP A 98 -4.40 -12.03 -3.77
C ASP A 98 -4.09 -12.85 -2.52
N ILE A 99 -4.82 -13.96 -2.32
CA ILE A 99 -4.68 -14.81 -1.14
C ILE A 99 -3.29 -15.48 -1.09
N LYS A 100 -2.74 -15.94 -2.23
CA LYS A 100 -1.40 -16.55 -2.27
C LYS A 100 -0.32 -15.55 -1.87
N SER A 101 -0.47 -14.30 -2.30
CA SER A 101 0.42 -13.19 -1.89
C SER A 101 0.30 -12.88 -0.40
N LEU A 102 -0.90 -12.97 0.18
CA LEU A 102 -1.10 -12.82 1.62
C LEU A 102 -0.40 -13.95 2.39
N GLU A 103 -0.57 -15.21 1.96
CA GLU A 103 0.10 -16.39 2.52
C GLU A 103 1.63 -16.29 2.39
N PHE A 104 2.11 -15.78 1.26
CA PHE A 104 3.55 -15.52 1.07
C PHE A 104 4.09 -14.53 2.11
N LEU A 105 3.38 -13.42 2.36
CA LEU A 105 3.77 -12.42 3.34
C LEU A 105 3.70 -12.93 4.79
N ASP A 106 2.95 -13.99 5.07
CA ASP A 106 2.90 -14.64 6.40
C ASP A 106 4.21 -15.33 6.81
N ASN A 107 5.11 -15.58 5.86
CA ASN A 107 6.45 -16.09 6.18
C ASN A 107 7.31 -15.07 6.96
N TYR A 108 6.85 -13.81 7.04
CA TYR A 108 7.57 -12.72 7.71
C TYR A 108 6.77 -12.22 8.91
N ASN A 109 7.48 -11.81 9.96
CA ASN A 109 6.85 -11.29 11.18
C ASN A 109 6.44 -9.81 10.99
N LEU A 110 5.47 -9.57 10.11
CA LEU A 110 4.99 -8.22 9.78
C LEU A 110 4.00 -7.73 10.84
N LYS A 111 4.09 -6.46 11.20
CA LYS A 111 3.16 -5.81 12.16
C LYS A 111 1.86 -5.37 11.51
N PHE A 112 1.89 -5.11 10.21
CA PHE A 112 0.79 -4.48 9.48
C PHE A 112 0.40 -5.27 8.25
N ASN A 113 -0.87 -5.14 7.87
CA ASN A 113 -1.38 -5.46 6.55
C ASN A 113 -1.81 -4.20 5.83
N LYS A 114 -1.91 -4.25 4.51
CA LYS A 114 -2.47 -3.19 3.67
C LYS A 114 -3.47 -3.75 2.67
N ILE A 115 -4.64 -3.14 2.63
CA ILE A 115 -5.64 -3.33 1.57
C ILE A 115 -5.51 -2.15 0.60
N ALA A 116 -5.13 -2.43 -0.65
CA ALA A 116 -5.16 -1.45 -1.71
C ALA A 116 -6.61 -1.10 -2.09
N SER A 117 -6.84 0.11 -2.60
CA SER A 117 -8.19 0.57 -2.98
C SER A 117 -8.91 -0.41 -3.93
N ALA A 118 -8.18 -1.01 -4.87
CA ALA A 118 -8.75 -1.97 -5.81
C ALA A 118 -9.22 -3.29 -5.14
N MET A 119 -8.72 -3.61 -3.95
CA MET A 119 -9.00 -4.87 -3.25
C MET A 119 -10.12 -4.76 -2.21
N ILE A 120 -10.62 -3.56 -1.95
CA ILE A 120 -11.66 -3.35 -0.90
C ILE A 120 -12.98 -4.05 -1.23
N VAL A 121 -13.24 -4.30 -2.50
CA VAL A 121 -14.47 -4.96 -2.98
C VAL A 121 -14.43 -6.49 -2.87
N ASP A 122 -13.25 -7.08 -2.66
CA ASP A 122 -13.08 -8.52 -2.55
C ASP A 122 -13.31 -8.99 -1.10
N GLN A 123 -14.55 -9.37 -0.79
CA GLN A 123 -14.94 -9.76 0.55
C GLN A 123 -14.23 -11.02 1.06
N GLU A 124 -13.91 -11.99 0.18
CA GLU A 124 -13.18 -13.19 0.55
C GLU A 124 -11.76 -12.82 0.98
N PHE A 125 -11.08 -12.02 0.17
CA PHE A 125 -9.75 -11.51 0.48
C PHE A 125 -9.74 -10.69 1.78
N LEU A 126 -10.72 -9.78 1.98
CA LEU A 126 -10.83 -8.99 3.21
C LEU A 126 -10.99 -9.89 4.46
N ASN A 127 -11.79 -10.95 4.37
CA ASN A 127 -11.96 -11.91 5.47
C ASN A 127 -10.64 -12.62 5.79
N GLU A 128 -9.90 -13.08 4.77
CA GLU A 128 -8.62 -13.76 4.98
C GLU A 128 -7.58 -12.81 5.60
N VAL A 129 -7.53 -11.53 5.16
CA VAL A 129 -6.66 -10.54 5.78
C VAL A 129 -7.04 -10.27 7.23
N ALA A 130 -8.34 -10.12 7.53
CA ALA A 130 -8.82 -9.84 8.88
C ALA A 130 -8.51 -11.00 9.86
N LYS A 131 -8.58 -12.26 9.41
CA LYS A 131 -8.20 -13.44 10.19
C LYS A 131 -6.73 -13.46 10.63
N LYS A 132 -5.84 -12.74 9.92
CA LYS A 132 -4.43 -12.63 10.32
C LYS A 132 -4.22 -11.80 11.59
N ASN A 133 -5.24 -11.05 12.01
CA ASN A 133 -5.25 -10.24 13.24
C ASN A 133 -4.06 -9.28 13.38
N ARG A 134 -3.60 -8.72 12.25
CA ARG A 134 -2.61 -7.62 12.20
C ARG A 134 -3.33 -6.32 11.97
N HIS A 135 -2.85 -5.23 12.57
CA HIS A 135 -3.40 -3.91 12.27
C HIS A 135 -3.35 -3.63 10.76
N THR A 136 -4.49 -3.30 10.16
CA THR A 136 -4.64 -3.22 8.72
C THR A 136 -5.00 -1.82 8.27
N PHE A 137 -4.19 -1.25 7.38
CA PHE A 137 -4.50 -0.01 6.66
C PHE A 137 -5.39 -0.32 5.46
N ILE A 138 -6.58 0.28 5.38
CA ILE A 138 -7.58 0.03 4.32
C ILE A 138 -7.76 1.30 3.50
N SER A 139 -7.28 1.32 2.26
CA SER A 139 -7.48 2.45 1.34
C SER A 139 -8.88 2.46 0.74
N THR A 140 -9.50 3.65 0.72
CA THR A 140 -10.89 3.86 0.31
C THR A 140 -11.05 4.55 -1.04
N GLY A 141 -9.98 4.65 -1.84
CA GLY A 141 -10.06 5.22 -3.19
C GLY A 141 -10.92 4.36 -4.12
N MET A 142 -11.65 4.98 -5.05
CA MET A 142 -12.57 4.33 -6.00
C MET A 142 -13.68 3.50 -5.34
N SER A 143 -13.90 3.65 -4.04
CA SER A 143 -14.87 2.86 -3.28
C SER A 143 -16.18 3.60 -3.12
N THR A 144 -17.28 2.88 -3.20
CA THR A 144 -18.58 3.37 -2.76
C THR A 144 -18.68 3.31 -1.24
N LYS A 145 -19.69 3.98 -0.69
CA LYS A 145 -19.98 3.86 0.75
C LYS A 145 -20.25 2.41 1.15
N GLU A 146 -20.97 1.66 0.31
CA GLU A 146 -21.30 0.25 0.57
C GLU A 146 -20.04 -0.62 0.64
N ASP A 147 -19.05 -0.39 -0.23
CA ASP A 147 -17.77 -1.12 -0.18
C ASP A 147 -17.05 -0.88 1.15
N ILE A 148 -17.03 0.37 1.63
CA ILE A 148 -16.42 0.74 2.91
C ILE A 148 -17.18 0.13 4.08
N ASP A 149 -18.52 0.19 4.07
CA ASP A 149 -19.39 -0.41 5.10
C ASP A 149 -19.12 -1.91 5.23
N ASN A 150 -19.04 -2.62 4.08
CA ASN A 150 -18.74 -4.05 4.03
C ASN A 150 -17.35 -4.36 4.61
N ALA A 151 -16.31 -3.62 4.18
CA ALA A 151 -14.96 -3.79 4.69
C ALA A 151 -14.89 -3.58 6.21
N VAL A 152 -15.44 -2.49 6.71
CA VAL A 152 -15.47 -2.17 8.15
C VAL A 152 -16.22 -3.25 8.93
N SER A 153 -17.36 -3.75 8.42
CA SER A 153 -18.12 -4.83 9.04
C SER A 153 -17.31 -6.12 9.17
N ILE A 154 -16.57 -6.50 8.11
CA ILE A 154 -15.70 -7.68 8.11
C ILE A 154 -14.62 -7.56 9.19
N PHE A 155 -13.92 -6.43 9.25
CA PHE A 155 -12.85 -6.23 10.22
C PHE A 155 -13.36 -6.18 11.67
N LYS A 156 -14.50 -5.51 11.90
CA LYS A 156 -15.17 -5.50 13.21
C LYS A 156 -15.62 -6.91 13.64
N LYS A 157 -16.23 -7.69 12.73
CA LYS A 157 -16.68 -9.06 12.99
C LYS A 157 -15.52 -9.99 13.37
N ASN A 158 -14.35 -9.80 12.76
CA ASN A 158 -13.15 -10.57 13.07
C ASN A 158 -12.34 -10.02 14.24
N ASN A 159 -12.80 -8.93 14.92
CA ASN A 159 -12.07 -8.23 15.97
C ASN A 159 -10.64 -7.81 15.53
N CYS A 160 -10.44 -7.58 14.23
CA CYS A 160 -9.17 -7.16 13.68
C CYS A 160 -9.05 -5.64 13.72
N SER A 161 -7.96 -5.14 14.28
CA SER A 161 -7.67 -3.70 14.32
C SER A 161 -7.43 -3.15 12.91
N PHE A 162 -8.03 -2.00 12.59
CA PHE A 162 -7.88 -1.38 11.28
C PHE A 162 -7.88 0.15 11.36
N GLU A 163 -7.40 0.77 10.29
CA GLU A 163 -7.46 2.19 10.02
C GLU A 163 -7.89 2.41 8.57
N LEU A 164 -8.86 3.31 8.34
CA LEU A 164 -9.22 3.72 6.98
C LEU A 164 -8.21 4.74 6.46
N MET A 165 -7.86 4.66 5.18
CA MET A 165 -6.98 5.64 4.54
C MET A 165 -7.74 6.34 3.42
N HIS A 166 -8.04 7.62 3.62
CA HIS A 166 -8.58 8.44 2.54
C HIS A 166 -7.55 8.54 1.42
N CYS A 167 -7.95 8.26 0.21
CA CYS A 167 -7.12 8.45 -0.98
C CYS A 167 -7.96 8.68 -2.23
N VAL A 168 -7.34 9.29 -3.24
CA VAL A 168 -7.87 9.43 -4.59
C VAL A 168 -6.97 8.65 -5.53
N SER A 169 -7.53 7.72 -6.31
CA SER A 169 -6.77 6.72 -7.07
C SER A 169 -6.42 7.18 -8.50
N THR A 170 -6.19 8.47 -8.71
CA THR A 170 -5.59 9.01 -9.94
C THR A 170 -4.11 9.30 -9.72
N TYR A 171 -3.27 9.04 -10.73
CA TYR A 171 -1.81 9.17 -10.67
C TYR A 171 -1.28 10.03 -11.82
N PRO A 172 -0.83 11.28 -11.56
CA PRO A 172 -0.95 11.99 -10.30
C PRO A 172 -2.39 12.47 -10.02
N MET A 173 -2.74 12.61 -8.74
CA MET A 173 -3.98 13.24 -8.31
C MET A 173 -3.89 14.76 -8.49
N LYS A 174 -4.96 15.39 -8.98
CA LYS A 174 -5.06 16.85 -8.97
C LYS A 174 -5.39 17.35 -7.55
N VAL A 175 -4.86 18.50 -7.18
CA VAL A 175 -5.04 19.06 -5.82
C VAL A 175 -6.53 19.33 -5.52
N GLU A 176 -7.30 19.76 -6.53
CA GLU A 176 -8.74 20.04 -6.43
C GLU A 176 -9.56 18.78 -6.10
N ASP A 177 -9.06 17.59 -6.47
CA ASP A 177 -9.76 16.31 -6.25
C ASP A 177 -9.48 15.72 -4.85
N ALA A 178 -8.65 16.37 -4.04
CA ALA A 178 -8.18 15.81 -2.78
C ALA A 178 -9.29 15.55 -1.75
N ASN A 179 -10.38 16.32 -1.76
CA ASN A 179 -11.57 16.13 -0.90
C ASN A 179 -11.22 15.80 0.56
N LEU A 180 -10.26 16.51 1.16
CA LEU A 180 -9.70 16.18 2.48
C LEU A 180 -10.73 16.16 3.62
N LEU A 181 -11.86 16.85 3.48
CA LEU A 181 -12.92 16.83 4.51
C LEU A 181 -13.53 15.44 4.70
N THR A 182 -13.46 14.57 3.70
CA THR A 182 -13.83 13.15 3.78
C THR A 182 -13.10 12.43 4.94
N ILE A 183 -11.90 12.87 5.31
CA ILE A 183 -11.18 12.34 6.49
C ILE A 183 -12.03 12.48 7.76
N ASN A 184 -12.66 13.64 7.96
CA ASN A 184 -13.50 13.88 9.13
C ASN A 184 -14.83 13.11 9.08
N GLU A 185 -15.38 12.95 7.86
CA GLU A 185 -16.60 12.17 7.64
C GLU A 185 -16.35 10.69 7.98
N LEU A 186 -15.26 10.11 7.47
CA LEU A 186 -14.87 8.72 7.77
C LEU A 186 -14.63 8.50 9.26
N LYS A 187 -13.93 9.43 9.95
CA LYS A 187 -13.72 9.36 11.39
C LYS A 187 -15.05 9.32 12.17
N LYS A 188 -15.96 10.22 11.82
CA LYS A 188 -17.26 10.36 12.49
C LYS A 188 -18.14 9.14 12.24
N GLU A 189 -18.20 8.66 10.99
CA GLU A 189 -19.13 7.61 10.60
C GLU A 189 -18.70 6.25 11.14
N TYR A 190 -17.41 5.91 11.02
CA TYR A 190 -16.92 4.57 11.38
C TYR A 190 -16.33 4.48 12.79
N ASN A 191 -16.19 5.63 13.48
CA ASN A 191 -15.56 5.75 14.81
C ASN A 191 -14.20 5.01 14.84
N CYS A 192 -13.33 5.31 13.86
CA CYS A 192 -12.02 4.69 13.71
C CYS A 192 -10.94 5.75 13.41
N ASN A 193 -9.69 5.34 13.50
CA ASN A 193 -8.57 6.13 13.01
C ASN A 193 -8.66 6.27 11.49
N VAL A 194 -8.23 7.42 10.98
CA VAL A 194 -8.16 7.68 9.53
C VAL A 194 -6.82 8.28 9.17
N GLY A 195 -6.15 7.64 8.20
CA GLY A 195 -4.95 8.11 7.56
C GLY A 195 -5.22 8.76 6.20
N TYR A 196 -4.14 9.15 5.55
CA TYR A 196 -4.15 9.68 4.18
C TYR A 196 -3.11 8.96 3.32
N SER A 197 -3.52 8.49 2.14
CA SER A 197 -2.62 7.91 1.12
C SER A 197 -2.63 8.83 -0.11
N GLY A 198 -1.58 9.63 -0.25
CA GLY A 198 -1.54 10.74 -1.21
C GLY A 198 -0.85 10.40 -2.51
N HIS A 199 -1.47 10.78 -3.64
CA HIS A 199 -0.95 10.60 -5.01
C HIS A 199 -0.73 11.92 -5.74
N GLU A 200 -0.85 13.03 -5.02
CA GLU A 200 -0.59 14.37 -5.55
C GLU A 200 0.91 14.67 -5.72
N ASN A 201 1.21 15.61 -6.61
CA ASN A 201 2.54 16.18 -6.70
C ASN A 201 2.79 17.17 -5.54
N GLY A 202 3.99 17.12 -4.95
CA GLY A 202 4.37 17.99 -3.83
C GLY A 202 3.84 17.48 -2.49
N VAL A 203 3.79 18.36 -1.47
CA VAL A 203 3.52 17.99 -0.08
C VAL A 203 2.37 18.79 0.56
N VAL A 204 1.84 19.79 -0.13
CA VAL A 204 0.86 20.73 0.44
C VAL A 204 -0.41 20.02 0.91
N VAL A 205 -0.96 19.11 0.10
CA VAL A 205 -2.16 18.34 0.45
C VAL A 205 -1.89 17.43 1.64
N SER A 206 -0.72 16.78 1.66
CA SER A 206 -0.30 15.94 2.79
C SER A 206 -0.18 16.74 4.10
N LEU A 207 0.36 17.97 4.04
CA LEU A 207 0.43 18.86 5.21
C LEU A 207 -0.97 19.28 5.67
N ALA A 208 -1.87 19.58 4.74
CA ALA A 208 -3.26 19.89 5.06
C ALA A 208 -3.98 18.68 5.71
N ALA A 209 -3.73 17.47 5.22
CA ALA A 209 -4.26 16.25 5.83
C ALA A 209 -3.75 16.04 7.27
N ILE A 210 -2.47 16.34 7.55
CA ILE A 210 -1.91 16.31 8.92
C ILE A 210 -2.66 17.29 9.84
N MET A 211 -2.99 18.49 9.35
CA MET A 211 -3.74 19.47 10.12
C MET A 211 -5.18 19.01 10.45
N LEU A 212 -5.74 18.10 9.66
CA LEU A 212 -7.01 17.43 9.96
C LEU A 212 -6.86 16.27 10.97
N GLY A 213 -5.65 16.05 11.49
CA GLY A 213 -5.37 15.07 12.53
C GLY A 213 -5.44 13.62 12.04
N ILE A 214 -4.88 13.33 10.86
CA ILE A 214 -4.68 11.96 10.40
C ILE A 214 -3.75 11.19 11.34
N THR A 215 -3.92 9.87 11.39
CA THR A 215 -3.12 8.98 12.24
C THR A 215 -1.96 8.33 11.48
N SER A 216 -2.08 8.20 10.15
CA SER A 216 -1.01 7.75 9.27
C SER A 216 -0.97 8.53 7.97
N LEU A 217 0.20 8.60 7.35
CA LEU A 217 0.43 9.23 6.05
C LEU A 217 1.26 8.29 5.18
N GLU A 218 0.71 7.90 4.04
CA GLU A 218 1.40 7.08 3.04
C GLU A 218 1.73 7.92 1.80
N ARG A 219 2.99 7.88 1.36
CA ARG A 219 3.45 8.55 0.14
C ARG A 219 4.40 7.66 -0.65
N HIS A 220 4.26 7.66 -1.96
CA HIS A 220 5.25 7.05 -2.85
C HIS A 220 6.61 7.70 -2.68
N ILE A 221 7.66 6.86 -2.68
CA ILE A 221 9.05 7.30 -2.64
C ILE A 221 9.78 6.83 -3.90
N THR A 222 10.69 7.64 -4.40
CA THR A 222 11.57 7.34 -5.52
C THR A 222 12.96 7.93 -5.28
N LEU A 223 13.99 7.35 -5.91
CA LEU A 223 15.35 7.93 -5.89
C LEU A 223 15.45 9.12 -6.84
N ASP A 224 14.71 9.06 -7.95
CA ASP A 224 14.66 10.13 -8.95
C ASP A 224 13.24 10.18 -9.53
N ARG A 225 12.73 11.39 -9.75
CA ARG A 225 11.37 11.59 -10.29
C ARG A 225 11.24 11.21 -11.76
N THR A 226 12.33 10.91 -12.42
CA THR A 226 12.37 10.42 -13.81
C THR A 226 12.28 8.89 -13.92
N MET A 227 12.31 8.19 -12.78
CA MET A 227 12.18 6.73 -12.72
C MET A 227 10.76 6.27 -13.05
#